data_43af2edcc4a251b12a96344005f40694
#
_entry.id   43af2edcc4a251b12a96344005f40694
#
_cell.length_a   1.000
_cell.length_b   1.000
_cell.length_c   1.000
_cell.angle_alpha   90.00
_cell.angle_beta   90.00
_cell.angle_gamma   90.00
#
_symmetry.space_group_name_H-M   'P 1'
#
loop_
_entity.id
_entity.type
_entity.pdbx_description
1 polymer ?
#
loop_
_entity_poly.entity_id
_entity_poly.type
_entity_poly.pdbx_seq_one_letter_code
_entity_poly.pdbx_strand_id
1 'polypeptide(L)'
;RPGPYVCAEWEMGGLPWWLLKKKDVRLRESDPYFIERVALFEEAVAKQVKDLTIANGGPIIMVQVENEYGSYGEDKGYVSQIRDIVRANFGNDIALFQCDWASNFTLNGLDDLIWTMNFGTGANVDQQFAKLKQLRPNSPLMCSEFWSGWFDKWGANHETRPAADMIKGIDDMLSRGISFSLYMTHGGTNWGHWAGANSPGFAPDVTSYDYDAPISESGQTTPKYWALREAMAKYMDGEKQAKVPALIKPISIPAFRFTEMAPLFENLPAAKKDENIRTMEEYNQGFGSILYRTTLPELKSPATLTVNDAHDYAQVFVDGKYIGKLDRRNGEKQLVLPACVKGSRLDILVEAMGRINFGRAIKDFKGITKNVELSMDINGYPLVCDLKNWEVFNIEDTYEFYQGMKFQPIESLTDRLGQRIPGVYRAKFQVKKPSDTFLNFETWGKGLVYVNGYALGRIWEIGPQQTLYVPGCWLKKGENEIVVFDI
;
A
#
# COMPACT_ATOMS: atom_id res chain seq x y z
N ARG A 1 -18.74 -4.41 -0.19
CA ARG A 1 -17.88 -3.97 0.93
C ARG A 1 -17.36 -2.56 0.64
N PRO A 2 -18.18 -1.51 0.79
CA PRO A 2 -17.83 -0.16 0.36
C PRO A 2 -16.85 0.57 1.30
N GLY A 3 -16.78 0.16 2.54
CA GLY A 3 -15.96 0.81 3.55
C GLY A 3 -16.76 1.60 4.58
N PRO A 4 -16.29 2.79 4.93
CA PRO A 4 -15.26 3.67 4.33
C PRO A 4 -13.82 3.16 4.44
N TYR A 5 -13.52 2.38 5.46
CA TYR A 5 -12.26 1.70 5.67
C TYR A 5 -12.38 0.25 5.19
N VAL A 6 -11.43 -0.21 4.37
CA VAL A 6 -11.47 -1.53 3.75
C VAL A 6 -10.28 -2.43 4.11
N CYS A 7 -9.26 -1.91 4.75
CA CYS A 7 -7.99 -2.60 5.03
C CYS A 7 -7.25 -2.98 3.74
N ALA A 8 -7.26 -4.26 3.39
CA ALA A 8 -6.78 -4.83 2.12
C ALA A 8 -5.28 -4.60 1.83
N GLU A 9 -4.48 -4.32 2.85
CA GLU A 9 -3.08 -3.88 2.73
C GLU A 9 -2.93 -2.74 1.71
N TRP A 10 -3.98 -1.94 1.61
CA TRP A 10 -4.07 -0.78 0.74
C TRP A 10 -3.66 0.49 1.49
N GLU A 11 -3.13 1.45 0.78
CA GLU A 11 -2.71 2.76 1.31
C GLU A 11 -3.73 3.32 2.31
N MET A 12 -3.35 3.49 3.57
CA MET A 12 -4.19 3.98 4.67
C MET A 12 -5.52 3.22 4.85
N GLY A 13 -5.57 1.92 4.44
CA GLY A 13 -6.78 1.10 4.48
C GLY A 13 -7.90 1.58 3.56
N GLY A 14 -7.55 2.29 2.49
CA GLY A 14 -8.48 2.85 1.52
C GLY A 14 -8.97 4.26 1.86
N LEU A 15 -8.60 4.80 3.02
CA LEU A 15 -8.91 6.19 3.37
C LEU A 15 -7.99 7.15 2.60
N PRO A 16 -8.52 8.26 2.05
CA PRO A 16 -7.71 9.16 1.24
C PRO A 16 -6.78 10.03 2.11
N TRP A 17 -5.53 10.13 1.70
CA TRP A 17 -4.48 10.87 2.41
C TRP A 17 -4.83 12.31 2.75
N TRP A 18 -5.61 12.99 1.92
CA TRP A 18 -5.97 14.40 2.13
C TRP A 18 -6.80 14.64 3.40
N LEU A 19 -7.38 13.60 4.01
CA LEU A 19 -7.98 13.68 5.35
C LEU A 19 -6.95 14.16 6.39
N LEU A 20 -5.69 13.80 6.23
CA LEU A 20 -4.59 14.16 7.13
C LEU A 20 -4.19 15.65 7.03
N LYS A 21 -4.65 16.37 6.01
CA LYS A 21 -4.47 17.84 5.95
C LYS A 21 -5.15 18.52 7.13
N LYS A 22 -6.20 17.93 7.68
CA LYS A 22 -6.79 18.32 8.97
C LYS A 22 -6.08 17.52 10.08
N LYS A 23 -5.02 18.09 10.65
CA LYS A 23 -4.14 17.41 11.63
C LYS A 23 -4.85 16.80 12.83
N ASP A 24 -5.95 17.40 13.28
CA ASP A 24 -6.75 16.98 14.42
C ASP A 24 -7.87 15.99 14.05
N VAL A 25 -7.99 15.58 12.76
CA VAL A 25 -8.98 14.59 12.36
C VAL A 25 -8.82 13.28 13.13
N ARG A 26 -9.92 12.74 13.59
CA ARG A 26 -10.00 11.43 14.23
C ARG A 26 -10.61 10.45 13.23
N LEU A 27 -9.74 9.62 12.65
CA LEU A 27 -10.14 8.61 11.66
C LEU A 27 -10.86 7.46 12.36
N ARG A 28 -11.89 6.91 11.71
CA ARG A 28 -12.69 5.79 12.24
C ARG A 28 -13.23 6.06 13.66
N GLU A 29 -13.65 7.29 13.89
CA GLU A 29 -14.30 7.76 15.13
C GLU A 29 -15.43 8.71 14.80
N SER A 30 -16.27 9.06 15.81
CA SER A 30 -17.34 10.04 15.70
C SER A 30 -16.81 11.48 15.57
N ASP A 31 -15.94 11.70 14.59
CA ASP A 31 -15.43 13.03 14.24
C ASP A 31 -16.35 13.66 13.18
N PRO A 32 -16.93 14.85 13.40
CA PRO A 32 -17.89 15.44 12.46
C PRO A 32 -17.34 15.62 11.04
N TYR A 33 -16.07 16.00 10.90
CA TYR A 33 -15.44 16.16 9.59
C TYR A 33 -15.27 14.80 8.91
N PHE A 34 -14.79 13.77 9.62
CA PHE A 34 -14.63 12.45 9.09
C PHE A 34 -15.97 11.84 8.64
N ILE A 35 -16.99 11.91 9.50
CA ILE A 35 -18.35 11.40 9.21
C ILE A 35 -18.96 12.09 8.00
N GLU A 36 -18.81 13.42 7.87
CA GLU A 36 -19.28 14.14 6.69
C GLU A 36 -18.63 13.63 5.38
N ARG A 37 -17.29 13.39 5.41
CA ARG A 37 -16.57 12.86 4.24
C ARG A 37 -17.00 11.44 3.92
N VAL A 38 -17.23 10.61 4.95
CA VAL A 38 -17.80 9.25 4.77
C VAL A 38 -19.18 9.30 4.11
N ALA A 39 -20.07 10.18 4.58
CA ALA A 39 -21.41 10.31 4.00
C ALA A 39 -21.37 10.66 2.51
N LEU A 40 -20.51 11.58 2.10
CA LEU A 40 -20.32 11.95 0.69
C LEU A 40 -19.76 10.78 -0.14
N PHE A 41 -18.83 10.02 0.42
CA PHE A 41 -18.24 8.85 -0.24
C PHE A 41 -19.28 7.75 -0.44
N GLU A 42 -20.00 7.37 0.62
CA GLU A 42 -21.04 6.32 0.55
C GLU A 42 -22.18 6.70 -0.39
N GLU A 43 -22.57 7.97 -0.43
CA GLU A 43 -23.55 8.47 -1.41
C GLU A 43 -23.04 8.27 -2.86
N ALA A 44 -21.77 8.61 -3.11
CA ALA A 44 -21.17 8.45 -4.43
C ALA A 44 -21.10 6.97 -4.84
N VAL A 45 -20.71 6.07 -3.93
CA VAL A 45 -20.69 4.62 -4.17
C VAL A 45 -22.09 4.09 -4.44
N ALA A 46 -23.05 4.42 -3.58
CA ALA A 46 -24.43 3.97 -3.73
C ALA A 46 -25.06 4.39 -5.07
N LYS A 47 -24.81 5.61 -5.54
CA LYS A 47 -25.25 6.08 -6.85
C LYS A 47 -24.78 5.19 -8.02
N GLN A 48 -23.63 4.51 -7.88
CA GLN A 48 -23.10 3.64 -8.92
C GLN A 48 -23.65 2.20 -8.85
N VAL A 49 -24.03 1.71 -7.66
CA VAL A 49 -24.28 0.28 -7.47
C VAL A 49 -25.66 -0.06 -6.87
N LYS A 50 -26.44 0.93 -6.42
CA LYS A 50 -27.73 0.68 -5.77
C LYS A 50 -28.69 -0.11 -6.65
N ASP A 51 -28.73 0.18 -7.94
CA ASP A 51 -29.61 -0.51 -8.91
C ASP A 51 -29.19 -1.97 -9.16
N LEU A 52 -27.99 -2.36 -8.68
CA LEU A 52 -27.46 -3.72 -8.76
C LEU A 52 -27.73 -4.55 -7.49
N THR A 53 -28.49 -4.03 -6.53
CA THR A 53 -28.89 -4.81 -5.35
C THR A 53 -29.94 -5.85 -5.69
N ILE A 54 -30.01 -6.91 -4.89
CA ILE A 54 -30.97 -8.01 -5.10
C ILE A 54 -32.42 -7.54 -5.08
N ALA A 55 -32.73 -6.51 -4.29
CA ALA A 55 -34.05 -5.89 -4.27
C ALA A 55 -34.44 -5.29 -5.64
N ASN A 56 -33.47 -4.92 -6.45
CA ASN A 56 -33.66 -4.41 -7.82
C ASN A 56 -33.35 -5.47 -8.90
N GLY A 57 -33.21 -6.75 -8.52
CA GLY A 57 -32.91 -7.85 -9.44
C GLY A 57 -31.43 -8.00 -9.80
N GLY A 58 -30.54 -7.27 -9.13
CA GLY A 58 -29.10 -7.33 -9.32
C GLY A 58 -28.39 -8.40 -8.46
N PRO A 59 -27.07 -8.55 -8.62
CA PRO A 59 -26.30 -9.61 -7.94
C PRO A 59 -25.83 -9.22 -6.53
N ILE A 60 -25.98 -8.00 -6.06
CA ILE A 60 -25.53 -7.57 -4.73
C ILE A 60 -26.54 -8.04 -3.68
N ILE A 61 -26.14 -8.99 -2.85
CA ILE A 61 -27.01 -9.63 -1.84
C ILE A 61 -26.92 -8.97 -0.46
N MET A 62 -25.77 -8.40 -0.11
CA MET A 62 -25.50 -7.78 1.20
C MET A 62 -24.53 -6.60 1.05
N VAL A 63 -24.59 -5.66 1.98
CA VAL A 63 -23.62 -4.54 2.08
C VAL A 63 -22.98 -4.54 3.46
N GLN A 64 -21.64 -4.45 3.49
CA GLN A 64 -20.87 -4.41 4.72
C GLN A 64 -20.86 -3.01 5.32
N VAL A 65 -20.94 -2.94 6.64
CA VAL A 65 -20.79 -1.72 7.45
C VAL A 65 -19.42 -1.77 8.13
N GLU A 66 -18.55 -0.84 7.82
CA GLU A 66 -17.18 -0.77 8.33
C GLU A 66 -16.36 -2.05 8.00
N ASN A 67 -15.18 -2.24 8.59
CA ASN A 67 -14.39 -3.46 8.44
C ASN A 67 -13.56 -3.72 9.69
N GLU A 68 -13.78 -4.88 10.33
CA GLU A 68 -13.00 -5.35 11.50
C GLU A 68 -12.76 -4.26 12.56
N TYR A 69 -13.81 -3.52 12.86
CA TYR A 69 -13.70 -2.36 13.75
C TYR A 69 -13.26 -2.72 15.16
N GLY A 70 -13.53 -3.92 15.65
CA GLY A 70 -13.08 -4.40 16.96
C GLY A 70 -11.56 -4.49 17.10
N SER A 71 -10.82 -4.51 15.99
CA SER A 71 -9.35 -4.38 15.99
C SER A 71 -8.86 -2.95 16.10
N TYR A 72 -9.75 -1.98 15.91
CA TYR A 72 -9.46 -0.54 15.99
C TYR A 72 -10.05 0.11 17.23
N GLY A 73 -11.32 -0.16 17.55
CA GLY A 73 -12.04 0.50 18.63
C GLY A 73 -13.28 -0.23 19.10
N GLU A 74 -13.98 0.38 20.05
CA GLU A 74 -15.18 -0.16 20.70
C GLU A 74 -16.38 0.81 20.65
N ASP A 75 -16.28 1.89 19.86
CA ASP A 75 -17.31 2.93 19.76
C ASP A 75 -18.49 2.47 18.89
N LYS A 76 -19.51 1.87 19.55
CA LYS A 76 -20.77 1.51 18.89
C LYS A 76 -21.51 2.72 18.30
N GLY A 77 -21.32 3.92 18.86
CA GLY A 77 -21.89 5.15 18.35
C GLY A 77 -21.36 5.49 16.97
N TYR A 78 -20.05 5.36 16.77
CA TYR A 78 -19.41 5.50 15.47
C TYR A 78 -19.94 4.47 14.46
N VAL A 79 -19.91 3.19 14.81
CA VAL A 79 -20.41 2.12 13.92
C VAL A 79 -21.87 2.32 13.56
N SER A 80 -22.71 2.79 14.51
CA SER A 80 -24.11 3.12 14.25
C SER A 80 -24.25 4.24 13.22
N GLN A 81 -23.41 5.29 13.30
CA GLN A 81 -23.41 6.37 12.30
C GLN A 81 -23.06 5.85 10.90
N ILE A 82 -22.04 4.97 10.78
CA ILE A 82 -21.70 4.33 9.49
C ILE A 82 -22.87 3.50 8.98
N ARG A 83 -23.50 2.64 9.83
CA ARG A 83 -24.69 1.87 9.47
C ARG A 83 -25.82 2.77 8.96
N ASP A 84 -26.08 3.88 9.62
CA ASP A 84 -27.16 4.81 9.28
C ASP A 84 -26.89 5.49 7.91
N ILE A 85 -25.64 5.87 7.66
CA ILE A 85 -25.21 6.41 6.35
C ILE A 85 -25.41 5.36 5.24
N VAL A 86 -24.94 4.12 5.45
CA VAL A 86 -25.13 3.03 4.48
C VAL A 86 -26.62 2.76 4.26
N ARG A 87 -27.42 2.69 5.31
CA ARG A 87 -28.86 2.45 5.24
C ARG A 87 -29.59 3.56 4.48
N ALA A 88 -29.23 4.83 4.75
CA ALA A 88 -29.82 5.97 4.03
C ALA A 88 -29.57 5.94 2.52
N ASN A 89 -28.41 5.43 2.11
CA ASN A 89 -28.01 5.40 0.72
C ASN A 89 -28.49 4.14 -0.05
N PHE A 90 -28.41 2.96 0.58
CA PHE A 90 -28.77 1.69 -0.05
C PHE A 90 -30.23 1.28 0.17
N GLY A 91 -30.93 1.85 1.17
CA GLY A 91 -32.31 1.53 1.50
C GLY A 91 -32.44 0.41 2.53
N ASN A 92 -33.69 0.03 2.84
CA ASN A 92 -34.02 -0.98 3.85
C ASN A 92 -34.15 -2.42 3.30
N ASP A 93 -34.20 -2.56 1.99
CA ASP A 93 -34.48 -3.82 1.31
C ASP A 93 -33.21 -4.63 1.00
N ILE A 94 -32.08 -4.21 1.54
CA ILE A 94 -30.79 -4.92 1.44
C ILE A 94 -30.28 -5.31 2.82
N ALA A 95 -29.81 -6.54 2.95
CA ALA A 95 -29.18 -7.01 4.18
C ALA A 95 -27.87 -6.27 4.43
N LEU A 96 -27.66 -5.81 5.68
CA LEU A 96 -26.37 -5.24 6.12
C LEU A 96 -25.67 -6.23 7.05
N PHE A 97 -24.35 -6.24 7.01
CA PHE A 97 -23.54 -7.09 7.86
C PHE A 97 -22.29 -6.40 8.39
N GLN A 98 -21.78 -6.89 9.50
CA GLN A 98 -20.48 -6.55 10.07
C GLN A 98 -19.59 -7.79 10.07
N CYS A 99 -18.30 -7.60 9.84
CA CYS A 99 -17.30 -8.65 10.02
C CYS A 99 -16.31 -8.28 11.11
N ASP A 100 -15.82 -9.31 11.83
CA ASP A 100 -14.74 -9.17 12.79
C ASP A 100 -14.14 -10.54 13.13
N TRP A 101 -13.09 -10.54 13.95
CA TRP A 101 -12.56 -11.76 14.52
C TRP A 101 -13.48 -12.27 15.65
N ALA A 102 -13.47 -13.57 15.88
CA ALA A 102 -14.28 -14.19 16.93
C ALA A 102 -14.02 -13.64 18.34
N SER A 103 -12.82 -13.08 18.58
CA SER A 103 -12.47 -12.41 19.84
C SER A 103 -13.05 -10.99 19.98
N ASN A 104 -13.36 -10.31 18.86
CA ASN A 104 -13.61 -8.88 18.83
C ASN A 104 -15.04 -8.49 18.45
N PHE A 105 -15.79 -9.37 17.76
CA PHE A 105 -17.07 -8.98 17.17
C PHE A 105 -18.12 -8.49 18.19
N THR A 106 -18.02 -8.88 19.45
CA THR A 106 -18.95 -8.45 20.51
C THR A 106 -18.67 -7.05 21.03
N LEU A 107 -17.47 -6.49 20.75
CA LEU A 107 -17.07 -5.17 21.27
C LEU A 107 -17.93 -4.05 20.69
N ASN A 108 -18.29 -4.15 19.42
CA ASN A 108 -19.03 -3.11 18.71
C ASN A 108 -20.13 -3.64 17.77
N GLY A 109 -20.48 -4.91 17.86
CA GLY A 109 -21.54 -5.53 17.06
C GLY A 109 -22.90 -4.87 17.29
N LEU A 110 -23.58 -4.49 16.22
CA LEU A 110 -24.93 -3.94 16.23
C LEU A 110 -25.97 -5.04 16.10
N ASP A 111 -27.09 -4.93 16.85
CA ASP A 111 -28.06 -6.00 16.95
C ASP A 111 -28.91 -6.21 15.69
N ASP A 112 -29.05 -5.19 14.89
CA ASP A 112 -29.81 -5.19 13.65
C ASP A 112 -28.98 -5.61 12.41
N LEU A 113 -27.69 -5.93 12.58
CA LEU A 113 -26.82 -6.39 11.50
C LEU A 113 -26.55 -7.90 11.60
N ILE A 114 -26.28 -8.52 10.45
CA ILE A 114 -25.73 -9.88 10.40
C ILE A 114 -24.28 -9.83 10.87
N TRP A 115 -23.89 -10.71 11.78
CA TRP A 115 -22.51 -10.82 12.24
C TRP A 115 -21.81 -11.97 11.53
N THR A 116 -20.66 -11.67 10.92
CA THR A 116 -19.82 -12.64 10.22
C THR A 116 -18.43 -12.69 10.85
N MET A 117 -17.76 -13.84 10.75
CA MET A 117 -16.44 -14.06 11.34
C MET A 117 -15.37 -14.02 10.24
N ASN A 118 -14.20 -13.50 10.57
CA ASN A 118 -13.00 -13.54 9.73
C ASN A 118 -11.94 -14.42 10.40
N PHE A 119 -11.40 -15.40 9.66
CA PHE A 119 -10.32 -16.27 10.14
C PHE A 119 -9.63 -16.97 8.97
N GLY A 120 -8.43 -17.49 9.20
CA GLY A 120 -7.63 -18.15 8.18
C GLY A 120 -7.54 -19.67 8.32
N THR A 121 -6.69 -20.25 7.49
CA THR A 121 -6.34 -21.67 7.51
C THR A 121 -5.84 -22.09 8.89
N GLY A 122 -6.18 -23.32 9.30
CA GLY A 122 -5.81 -23.88 10.60
C GLY A 122 -6.72 -23.48 11.77
N ALA A 123 -7.67 -22.54 11.58
CA ALA A 123 -8.63 -22.18 12.60
C ALA A 123 -9.60 -23.34 12.93
N ASN A 124 -9.96 -23.48 14.20
CA ASN A 124 -11.04 -24.39 14.62
C ASN A 124 -12.38 -23.72 14.36
N VAL A 125 -13.10 -24.15 13.33
CA VAL A 125 -14.36 -23.54 12.87
C VAL A 125 -15.43 -23.51 13.96
N ASP A 126 -15.56 -24.56 14.77
CA ASP A 126 -16.56 -24.56 15.85
C ASP A 126 -16.27 -23.52 16.92
N GLN A 127 -14.99 -23.32 17.27
CA GLN A 127 -14.57 -22.27 18.20
C GLN A 127 -14.81 -20.85 17.63
N GLN A 128 -14.58 -20.62 16.33
CA GLN A 128 -14.83 -19.33 15.69
C GLN A 128 -16.31 -18.91 15.80
N PHE A 129 -17.24 -19.84 15.74
CA PHE A 129 -18.68 -19.56 15.78
C PHE A 129 -19.34 -19.82 17.14
N ALA A 130 -18.61 -20.36 18.13
CA ALA A 130 -19.20 -20.77 19.42
C ALA A 130 -19.93 -19.61 20.12
N LYS A 131 -19.30 -18.44 20.19
CA LYS A 131 -19.89 -17.26 20.83
C LYS A 131 -21.08 -16.69 20.06
N LEU A 132 -21.02 -16.67 18.72
CA LEU A 132 -22.14 -16.26 17.88
C LEU A 132 -23.34 -17.18 18.05
N LYS A 133 -23.15 -18.49 18.02
CA LYS A 133 -24.22 -19.49 18.26
C LYS A 133 -24.86 -19.33 19.63
N GLN A 134 -24.06 -19.01 20.67
CA GLN A 134 -24.56 -18.76 22.02
C GLN A 134 -25.46 -17.52 22.08
N LEU A 135 -25.01 -16.41 21.46
CA LEU A 135 -25.70 -15.12 21.52
C LEU A 135 -26.87 -15.03 20.55
N ARG A 136 -26.75 -15.65 19.39
CA ARG A 136 -27.74 -15.60 18.29
C ARG A 136 -27.91 -16.99 17.66
N PRO A 137 -28.61 -17.92 18.33
CA PRO A 137 -28.69 -19.31 17.88
C PRO A 137 -29.33 -19.51 16.49
N ASN A 138 -30.14 -18.56 16.05
CA ASN A 138 -30.81 -18.57 14.75
C ASN A 138 -30.11 -17.68 13.68
N SER A 139 -28.94 -17.12 13.98
CA SER A 139 -28.20 -16.32 13.02
C SER A 139 -27.61 -17.19 11.90
N PRO A 140 -27.65 -16.75 10.63
CA PRO A 140 -26.87 -17.40 9.60
C PRO A 140 -25.38 -17.37 9.97
N LEU A 141 -24.66 -18.44 9.64
CA LEU A 141 -23.22 -18.51 9.91
C LEU A 141 -22.45 -18.29 8.62
N MET A 142 -21.52 -17.33 8.64
CA MET A 142 -20.70 -16.99 7.49
C MET A 142 -19.30 -16.56 7.93
N CYS A 143 -18.30 -17.13 7.26
CA CYS A 143 -16.95 -16.60 7.27
C CYS A 143 -16.85 -15.60 6.10
N SER A 144 -16.80 -14.30 6.40
CA SER A 144 -16.79 -13.26 5.36
C SER A 144 -15.41 -12.99 4.79
N GLU A 145 -14.36 -13.42 5.47
CA GLU A 145 -12.98 -13.50 4.97
C GLU A 145 -12.36 -14.80 5.47
N PHE A 146 -12.25 -15.77 4.58
CA PHE A 146 -11.45 -16.95 4.85
C PHE A 146 -10.07 -16.77 4.19
N TRP A 147 -9.04 -16.53 5.00
CA TRP A 147 -7.69 -16.21 4.51
C TRP A 147 -6.97 -17.47 4.03
N SER A 148 -6.93 -17.63 2.70
CA SER A 148 -6.34 -18.81 2.02
C SER A 148 -4.83 -18.72 1.80
N GLY A 149 -4.26 -17.55 1.94
CA GLY A 149 -2.85 -17.21 1.80
C GLY A 149 -2.50 -16.05 2.70
N TRP A 150 -1.50 -15.28 2.31
CA TRP A 150 -1.11 -14.03 2.97
C TRP A 150 -0.36 -13.11 2.01
N PHE A 151 -0.16 -11.86 2.39
CA PHE A 151 0.53 -10.85 1.61
C PHE A 151 2.00 -10.73 2.01
N ASP A 152 2.82 -10.25 1.08
CA ASP A 152 4.25 -10.05 1.27
C ASP A 152 4.59 -8.65 1.75
N LYS A 153 5.68 -8.56 2.50
CA LYS A 153 6.25 -7.30 3.01
C LYS A 153 7.70 -7.17 2.55
N TRP A 154 8.12 -5.95 2.24
CA TRP A 154 9.49 -5.67 1.84
C TRP A 154 10.50 -6.11 2.91
N GLY A 155 11.47 -6.93 2.49
CA GLY A 155 12.53 -7.48 3.34
C GLY A 155 12.12 -8.71 4.16
N ALA A 156 10.89 -9.22 4.00
CA ALA A 156 10.44 -10.48 4.59
C ALA A 156 10.57 -11.65 3.60
N ASN A 157 10.29 -12.85 4.06
CA ASN A 157 10.16 -14.02 3.18
C ASN A 157 8.84 -13.96 2.40
N HIS A 158 8.82 -14.57 1.22
CA HIS A 158 7.59 -14.76 0.47
C HIS A 158 6.63 -15.70 1.23
N GLU A 159 5.38 -15.24 1.37
CA GLU A 159 4.33 -15.96 2.09
C GLU A 159 3.68 -17.02 1.20
N THR A 160 3.61 -18.24 1.70
CA THR A 160 2.90 -19.34 1.05
C THR A 160 2.15 -20.17 2.09
N ARG A 161 1.02 -20.75 1.71
CA ARG A 161 0.23 -21.67 2.54
C ARG A 161 -0.19 -22.91 1.75
N PRO A 162 -0.13 -24.12 2.34
CA PRO A 162 -0.51 -25.34 1.64
C PRO A 162 -1.96 -25.31 1.15
N ALA A 163 -2.21 -25.79 -0.08
CA ALA A 163 -3.56 -25.95 -0.60
C ALA A 163 -4.43 -26.87 0.29
N ALA A 164 -3.84 -27.89 0.88
CA ALA A 164 -4.54 -28.82 1.78
C ALA A 164 -5.16 -28.12 3.00
N ASP A 165 -4.47 -27.11 3.56
CA ASP A 165 -4.99 -26.36 4.72
C ASP A 165 -6.18 -25.48 4.35
N MET A 166 -6.14 -24.86 3.15
CA MET A 166 -7.28 -24.12 2.60
C MET A 166 -8.49 -25.05 2.40
N ILE A 167 -8.29 -26.19 1.75
CA ILE A 167 -9.36 -27.15 1.47
C ILE A 167 -9.96 -27.70 2.76
N LYS A 168 -9.13 -28.05 3.74
CA LYS A 168 -9.59 -28.49 5.05
C LYS A 168 -10.53 -27.47 5.69
N GLY A 169 -10.15 -26.19 5.72
CA GLY A 169 -10.99 -25.13 6.29
C GLY A 169 -12.32 -24.96 5.54
N ILE A 170 -12.33 -25.07 4.22
CA ILE A 170 -13.53 -24.97 3.40
C ILE A 170 -14.45 -26.19 3.64
N ASP A 171 -13.93 -27.41 3.63
CA ASP A 171 -14.69 -28.62 3.95
C ASP A 171 -15.26 -28.56 5.38
N ASP A 172 -14.47 -28.07 6.36
CA ASP A 172 -14.92 -27.86 7.73
C ASP A 172 -16.10 -26.88 7.83
N MET A 173 -16.13 -25.83 7.05
CA MET A 173 -17.24 -24.87 6.98
C MET A 173 -18.47 -25.47 6.26
N LEU A 174 -18.28 -25.94 5.05
CA LEU A 174 -19.38 -26.39 4.19
C LEU A 174 -20.10 -27.63 4.79
N SER A 175 -19.38 -28.58 5.39
CA SER A 175 -19.99 -29.75 6.10
C SER A 175 -20.87 -29.36 7.29
N ARG A 176 -20.71 -28.12 7.80
CA ARG A 176 -21.54 -27.53 8.88
C ARG A 176 -22.61 -26.56 8.40
N GLY A 177 -22.79 -26.42 7.08
CA GLY A 177 -23.71 -25.44 6.48
C GLY A 177 -23.30 -23.99 6.69
N ILE A 178 -21.99 -23.72 6.85
CA ILE A 178 -21.45 -22.39 7.04
C ILE A 178 -21.04 -21.82 5.68
N SER A 179 -21.55 -20.64 5.34
CA SER A 179 -21.16 -19.91 4.13
C SER A 179 -19.76 -19.31 4.28
N PHE A 180 -19.04 -19.14 3.18
CA PHE A 180 -17.74 -18.48 3.20
C PHE A 180 -17.53 -17.56 2.01
N SER A 181 -16.65 -16.59 2.19
CA SER A 181 -16.06 -15.77 1.14
C SER A 181 -14.54 -15.90 1.23
N LEU A 182 -13.93 -16.38 0.15
CA LEU A 182 -12.49 -16.60 0.11
C LEU A 182 -11.75 -15.25 0.02
N TYR A 183 -10.84 -15.01 0.91
CA TYR A 183 -9.94 -13.86 0.88
C TYR A 183 -8.49 -14.34 0.77
N MET A 184 -7.81 -14.34 -0.42
CA MET A 184 -8.35 -13.88 -1.71
C MET A 184 -8.56 -15.07 -2.63
N THR A 185 -9.53 -14.98 -3.53
CA THR A 185 -9.60 -15.89 -4.70
C THR A 185 -8.56 -15.45 -5.76
N HIS A 186 -8.42 -14.15 -5.95
CA HIS A 186 -7.44 -13.46 -6.77
C HIS A 186 -7.00 -12.21 -6.02
N GLY A 187 -5.73 -12.09 -5.69
CA GLY A 187 -5.22 -10.97 -4.92
C GLY A 187 -5.04 -9.71 -5.75
N GLY A 188 -4.41 -9.84 -6.92
CA GLY A 188 -4.17 -8.73 -7.82
C GLY A 188 -2.89 -7.93 -7.54
N THR A 189 -2.90 -6.66 -7.90
CA THR A 189 -1.76 -5.75 -7.85
C THR A 189 -2.14 -4.41 -7.24
N ASN A 190 -1.36 -3.94 -6.27
CA ASN A 190 -1.45 -2.59 -5.73
C ASN A 190 -0.60 -1.64 -6.59
N TRP A 191 -1.17 -1.20 -7.71
CA TRP A 191 -0.48 -0.38 -8.71
C TRP A 191 0.10 0.92 -8.14
N GLY A 192 1.27 1.33 -8.64
CA GLY A 192 1.89 2.60 -8.28
C GLY A 192 2.18 2.73 -6.79
N HIS A 193 1.52 3.67 -6.13
CA HIS A 193 1.71 3.99 -4.71
C HIS A 193 0.71 3.31 -3.76
N TRP A 194 -0.18 2.43 -4.26
CA TRP A 194 -1.34 1.98 -3.50
C TRP A 194 -1.09 0.85 -2.50
N ALA A 195 0.10 0.20 -2.51
CA ALA A 195 0.45 -0.74 -1.44
C ALA A 195 0.61 0.01 -0.11
N GLY A 196 0.01 -0.50 0.95
CA GLY A 196 0.04 0.05 2.30
C GLY A 196 1.22 -0.42 3.13
N ALA A 197 1.05 -0.41 4.45
CA ALA A 197 2.02 -0.94 5.40
C ALA A 197 1.30 -1.48 6.65
N ASN A 198 1.95 -2.38 7.38
CA ASN A 198 1.43 -2.94 8.62
C ASN A 198 2.17 -2.41 9.86
N SER A 199 1.53 -2.57 11.01
CA SER A 199 2.04 -2.26 12.36
C SER A 199 1.83 -3.46 13.30
N PRO A 200 2.50 -3.58 14.47
CA PRO A 200 3.36 -2.58 15.11
C PRO A 200 4.68 -2.37 14.40
N GLY A 201 5.32 -1.22 14.63
CA GLY A 201 6.45 -0.76 13.85
C GLY A 201 6.03 -0.27 12.47
N PHE A 202 6.90 -0.47 11.48
CA PHE A 202 6.59 -0.12 10.09
C PHE A 202 7.03 -1.26 9.17
N ALA A 203 6.09 -1.93 8.55
CA ALA A 203 6.32 -3.06 7.67
C ALA A 203 5.57 -2.82 6.35
N PRO A 204 6.22 -2.17 5.35
CA PRO A 204 5.56 -1.82 4.08
C PRO A 204 5.32 -3.05 3.22
N ASP A 205 4.13 -3.08 2.60
CA ASP A 205 3.70 -4.16 1.74
C ASP A 205 4.30 -4.01 0.33
N VAL A 206 4.53 -5.13 -0.35
CA VAL A 206 5.02 -5.13 -1.73
C VAL A 206 3.91 -4.72 -2.70
N THR A 207 4.27 -4.44 -3.94
CA THR A 207 3.31 -4.05 -4.98
C THR A 207 2.37 -5.19 -5.37
N SER A 208 2.88 -6.41 -5.52
CA SER A 208 2.04 -7.58 -5.79
C SER A 208 1.18 -7.92 -4.57
N TYR A 209 -0.09 -8.10 -4.79
CA TYR A 209 -1.00 -8.67 -3.80
C TYR A 209 -1.37 -10.11 -4.20
N ASP A 210 -0.37 -10.88 -4.63
CA ASP A 210 -0.54 -12.27 -5.09
C ASP A 210 -1.28 -13.14 -4.07
N TYR A 211 -0.98 -12.94 -2.80
CA TYR A 211 -1.66 -13.56 -1.66
C TYR A 211 -1.54 -15.09 -1.62
N ASP A 212 -0.70 -15.69 -2.47
CA ASP A 212 -0.68 -17.13 -2.72
C ASP A 212 -2.09 -17.66 -3.03
N ALA A 213 -2.85 -16.90 -3.82
CA ALA A 213 -4.26 -17.11 -4.11
C ALA A 213 -4.49 -18.24 -5.12
N PRO A 214 -5.72 -18.81 -5.19
CA PRO A 214 -6.11 -19.79 -6.23
C PRO A 214 -5.92 -19.28 -7.66
N ILE A 215 -6.12 -18.00 -7.90
CA ILE A 215 -5.83 -17.33 -9.18
C ILE A 215 -4.67 -16.36 -8.96
N SER A 216 -3.59 -16.53 -9.73
CA SER A 216 -2.39 -15.68 -9.61
C SER A 216 -2.64 -14.24 -10.03
N GLU A 217 -1.71 -13.35 -9.72
CA GLU A 217 -1.73 -11.92 -10.07
C GLU A 217 -2.06 -11.68 -11.55
N SER A 218 -1.52 -12.50 -12.46
CA SER A 218 -1.77 -12.42 -13.90
C SER A 218 -2.98 -13.23 -14.40
N GLY A 219 -3.85 -13.70 -13.50
CA GLY A 219 -5.05 -14.43 -13.87
C GLY A 219 -4.84 -15.91 -14.24
N GLN A 220 -3.67 -16.50 -13.94
CA GLN A 220 -3.41 -17.91 -14.17
C GLN A 220 -3.98 -18.77 -13.04
N THR A 221 -4.43 -19.99 -13.35
CA THR A 221 -4.85 -20.97 -12.34
C THR A 221 -3.63 -21.55 -11.62
N THR A 222 -3.72 -21.67 -10.29
CA THR A 222 -2.70 -22.28 -9.45
C THR A 222 -3.12 -23.69 -9.00
N PRO A 223 -2.25 -24.46 -8.35
CA PRO A 223 -2.66 -25.72 -7.71
C PRO A 223 -3.82 -25.55 -6.73
N LYS A 224 -3.89 -24.43 -6.01
CA LYS A 224 -5.02 -24.10 -5.11
C LYS A 224 -6.35 -23.96 -5.85
N TYR A 225 -6.35 -23.40 -7.05
CA TYR A 225 -7.54 -23.29 -7.89
C TYR A 225 -8.14 -24.67 -8.21
N TRP A 226 -7.29 -25.60 -8.61
CA TRP A 226 -7.73 -26.94 -8.99
C TRP A 226 -8.20 -27.73 -7.78
N ALA A 227 -7.49 -27.65 -6.65
CA ALA A 227 -7.89 -28.27 -5.39
C ALA A 227 -9.23 -27.70 -4.89
N LEU A 228 -9.43 -26.37 -4.97
CA LEU A 228 -10.70 -25.74 -4.61
C LEU A 228 -11.84 -26.21 -5.51
N ARG A 229 -11.60 -26.27 -6.82
CA ARG A 229 -12.58 -26.73 -7.79
C ARG A 229 -13.02 -28.17 -7.52
N GLU A 230 -12.09 -29.07 -7.19
CA GLU A 230 -12.38 -30.44 -6.82
C GLU A 230 -13.18 -30.55 -5.51
N ALA A 231 -12.78 -29.78 -4.49
CA ALA A 231 -13.49 -29.77 -3.21
C ALA A 231 -14.92 -29.26 -3.35
N MET A 232 -15.12 -28.17 -4.11
CA MET A 232 -16.46 -27.58 -4.32
C MET A 232 -17.41 -28.52 -5.08
N ALA A 233 -16.90 -29.40 -5.93
CA ALA A 233 -17.72 -30.36 -6.67
C ALA A 233 -18.59 -31.26 -5.77
N LYS A 234 -18.14 -31.55 -4.54
CA LYS A 234 -18.86 -32.37 -3.55
C LYS A 234 -20.15 -31.69 -3.05
N TYR A 235 -20.25 -30.36 -3.17
CA TYR A 235 -21.33 -29.53 -2.62
C TYR A 235 -22.23 -28.92 -3.72
N MET A 236 -22.11 -29.38 -4.96
CA MET A 236 -22.83 -28.76 -6.11
C MET A 236 -24.10 -29.51 -6.51
N ASP A 237 -24.62 -30.42 -5.69
CA ASP A 237 -25.89 -31.14 -5.89
C ASP A 237 -26.17 -31.64 -7.33
N GLY A 238 -25.14 -32.08 -8.03
CA GLY A 238 -25.21 -32.56 -9.43
C GLY A 238 -25.12 -31.45 -10.49
N GLU A 239 -24.97 -30.20 -10.11
CA GLU A 239 -24.68 -29.13 -11.07
C GLU A 239 -23.31 -29.31 -11.69
N LYS A 240 -23.19 -28.96 -12.98
CA LYS A 240 -21.92 -29.02 -13.69
C LYS A 240 -21.10 -27.76 -13.43
N GLN A 241 -19.87 -27.98 -13.04
CA GLN A 241 -18.91 -26.85 -12.95
C GLN A 241 -18.72 -26.19 -14.31
N ALA A 242 -18.70 -24.85 -14.32
CA ALA A 242 -18.40 -24.07 -15.51
C ALA A 242 -17.04 -24.44 -16.11
N LYS A 243 -16.92 -24.36 -17.42
CA LYS A 243 -15.64 -24.58 -18.11
C LYS A 243 -14.66 -23.46 -17.73
N VAL A 244 -13.43 -23.86 -17.41
CA VAL A 244 -12.35 -22.89 -17.19
C VAL A 244 -12.07 -22.14 -18.50
N PRO A 245 -12.07 -20.80 -18.53
CA PRO A 245 -11.77 -20.03 -19.73
C PRO A 245 -10.33 -20.29 -20.19
N ALA A 246 -10.05 -20.01 -21.45
CA ALA A 246 -8.69 -20.07 -21.98
C ALA A 246 -7.82 -19.00 -21.28
N LEU A 247 -6.69 -19.46 -20.74
CA LEU A 247 -5.77 -18.59 -20.05
C LEU A 247 -4.94 -17.75 -21.04
N ILE A 248 -4.67 -16.50 -20.69
CA ILE A 248 -3.77 -15.63 -21.44
C ILE A 248 -2.34 -16.16 -21.28
N LYS A 249 -1.64 -16.40 -22.39
CA LYS A 249 -0.24 -16.84 -22.35
C LYS A 249 0.67 -15.61 -22.22
N PRO A 250 1.49 -15.54 -21.18
CA PRO A 250 2.46 -14.47 -21.06
C PRO A 250 3.50 -14.51 -22.18
N ILE A 251 4.05 -13.35 -22.53
CA ILE A 251 5.14 -13.21 -23.48
C ILE A 251 6.46 -12.98 -22.76
N SER A 252 7.55 -13.38 -23.43
CA SER A 252 8.91 -13.01 -23.04
C SER A 252 9.37 -11.82 -23.89
N ILE A 253 9.87 -10.81 -23.21
CA ILE A 253 10.50 -9.63 -23.82
C ILE A 253 12.02 -9.78 -23.62
N PRO A 254 12.83 -9.72 -24.68
CA PRO A 254 14.29 -9.75 -24.53
C PRO A 254 14.80 -8.63 -23.63
N ALA A 255 15.88 -8.88 -22.92
CA ALA A 255 16.53 -7.84 -22.12
C ALA A 255 16.93 -6.64 -23.00
N PHE A 256 16.71 -5.45 -22.48
CA PHE A 256 17.04 -4.19 -23.14
C PHE A 256 17.81 -3.27 -22.18
N ARG A 257 18.42 -2.23 -22.72
CA ARG A 257 19.21 -1.27 -21.94
C ARG A 257 18.48 0.04 -21.80
N PHE A 258 18.60 0.66 -20.64
CA PHE A 258 18.25 2.07 -20.46
C PHE A 258 19.31 2.92 -21.16
N THR A 259 18.86 3.94 -21.86
CA THR A 259 19.73 4.78 -22.71
C THR A 259 19.80 6.21 -22.25
N GLU A 260 18.84 6.66 -21.45
CA GLU A 260 18.72 8.02 -20.98
C GLU A 260 18.48 8.07 -19.48
N MET A 261 19.00 9.10 -18.83
CA MET A 261 18.79 9.40 -17.41
C MET A 261 18.59 10.90 -17.23
N ALA A 262 17.72 11.27 -16.30
CA ALA A 262 17.54 12.61 -15.78
C ALA A 262 17.93 12.63 -14.30
N PRO A 263 19.13 13.18 -13.93
CA PRO A 263 19.53 13.29 -12.52
C PRO A 263 18.56 14.17 -11.74
N LEU A 264 18.11 13.71 -10.58
CA LEU A 264 17.07 14.38 -9.79
C LEU A 264 17.48 15.80 -9.39
N PHE A 265 18.70 16.00 -8.88
CA PHE A 265 19.15 17.30 -8.39
C PHE A 265 19.31 18.38 -9.48
N GLU A 266 19.32 17.98 -10.74
CA GLU A 266 19.33 18.86 -11.91
C GLU A 266 17.91 19.16 -12.43
N ASN A 267 16.89 18.49 -11.90
CA ASN A 267 15.51 18.52 -12.36
C ASN A 267 14.50 18.80 -11.24
N LEU A 268 14.94 19.46 -10.18
CA LEU A 268 14.06 19.77 -9.06
C LEU A 268 12.95 20.77 -9.48
N PRO A 269 11.73 20.60 -8.97
CA PRO A 269 10.65 21.56 -9.16
C PRO A 269 10.92 22.86 -8.39
N ALA A 270 9.99 23.80 -8.41
CA ALA A 270 10.11 25.03 -7.64
C ALA A 270 10.14 24.75 -6.14
N ALA A 271 11.09 25.37 -5.44
CA ALA A 271 11.24 25.25 -3.99
C ALA A 271 10.12 25.99 -3.26
N LYS A 272 9.62 25.38 -2.20
CA LYS A 272 8.84 26.04 -1.14
C LYS A 272 9.80 26.39 0.00
N LYS A 273 9.74 27.61 0.53
CA LYS A 273 10.60 28.04 1.64
C LYS A 273 9.83 27.98 2.95
N ASP A 274 10.43 27.38 3.96
CA ASP A 274 9.86 27.30 5.30
C ASP A 274 10.97 27.40 6.36
N GLU A 275 10.69 28.05 7.47
CA GLU A 275 11.63 28.09 8.58
C GLU A 275 11.79 26.72 9.24
N ASN A 276 10.68 26.01 9.39
CA ASN A 276 10.61 24.71 10.04
C ASN A 276 10.18 23.63 9.05
N ILE A 277 10.58 22.39 9.34
CA ILE A 277 10.10 21.21 8.60
C ILE A 277 8.60 20.99 8.89
N ARG A 278 7.89 20.56 7.86
CA ARG A 278 6.51 20.08 7.92
C ARG A 278 6.37 18.77 7.17
N THR A 279 5.25 18.09 7.39
CA THR A 279 4.93 16.82 6.72
C THR A 279 4.57 17.03 5.24
N MET A 280 4.58 15.96 4.45
CA MET A 280 4.19 16.02 3.04
C MET A 280 2.76 16.54 2.85
N GLU A 281 1.84 16.15 3.71
CA GLU A 281 0.43 16.57 3.66
C GLU A 281 0.27 18.08 3.82
N GLU A 282 1.10 18.70 4.66
CA GLU A 282 1.12 20.15 4.82
C GLU A 282 1.69 20.89 3.59
N TYR A 283 2.55 20.22 2.83
CA TYR A 283 3.02 20.70 1.52
C TYR A 283 2.10 20.33 0.37
N ASN A 284 0.91 19.77 0.67
CA ASN A 284 -0.10 19.35 -0.29
C ASN A 284 0.37 18.23 -1.21
N GLN A 285 1.13 17.27 -0.67
CA GLN A 285 1.61 16.09 -1.37
C GLN A 285 1.21 14.82 -0.59
N GLY A 286 0.62 13.85 -1.29
CA GLY A 286 0.16 12.59 -0.68
C GLY A 286 1.07 11.40 -0.94
N PHE A 287 1.76 11.41 -2.06
CA PHE A 287 2.57 10.29 -2.55
C PHE A 287 3.89 10.79 -3.10
N GLY A 288 4.80 9.84 -3.35
CA GLY A 288 6.07 10.09 -3.97
C GLY A 288 7.15 10.47 -2.99
N SER A 289 8.10 11.28 -3.44
CA SER A 289 9.26 11.67 -2.67
C SER A 289 9.25 13.16 -2.36
N ILE A 290 9.88 13.56 -1.27
CA ILE A 290 10.04 14.97 -0.89
C ILE A 290 11.51 15.23 -0.53
N LEU A 291 12.06 16.32 -1.06
CA LEU A 291 13.41 16.72 -0.77
C LEU A 291 13.40 17.92 0.16
N TYR A 292 14.07 17.79 1.30
CA TYR A 292 14.34 18.87 2.24
C TYR A 292 15.78 19.31 2.11
N ARG A 293 16.02 20.58 1.83
CA ARG A 293 17.33 21.19 1.64
C ARG A 293 17.56 22.31 2.62
N THR A 294 18.74 22.33 3.26
CA THR A 294 19.21 23.46 4.05
C THR A 294 20.72 23.60 3.92
N THR A 295 21.30 24.60 4.59
CA THR A 295 22.75 24.79 4.66
C THR A 295 23.28 24.45 6.05
N LEU A 296 24.47 23.85 6.09
CA LEU A 296 25.16 23.47 7.32
C LEU A 296 26.04 24.63 7.85
N PRO A 297 26.20 24.77 9.17
CA PRO A 297 27.29 25.53 9.74
C PRO A 297 28.64 24.94 9.35
N GLU A 298 29.75 25.58 9.69
CA GLU A 298 31.07 24.99 9.59
C GLU A 298 31.18 23.80 10.53
N LEU A 299 31.53 22.61 10.01
CA LEU A 299 31.82 21.40 10.78
C LEU A 299 33.33 21.13 10.72
N LYS A 300 34.03 21.48 11.80
CA LYS A 300 35.50 21.26 11.90
C LYS A 300 35.87 19.78 12.11
N SER A 301 34.93 18.98 12.60
CA SER A 301 35.02 17.55 12.82
C SER A 301 33.68 16.89 12.44
N PRO A 302 33.65 15.55 12.31
CA PRO A 302 32.38 14.84 12.06
C PRO A 302 31.32 15.20 13.11
N ALA A 303 30.08 15.36 12.67
CA ALA A 303 28.93 15.71 13.50
C ALA A 303 27.80 14.71 13.33
N THR A 304 26.96 14.53 14.33
CA THR A 304 25.81 13.64 14.25
C THR A 304 24.58 14.40 13.77
N LEU A 305 24.04 13.98 12.63
CA LEU A 305 22.73 14.41 12.14
C LEU A 305 21.67 13.46 12.72
N THR A 306 20.66 14.00 13.39
CA THR A 306 19.49 13.24 13.84
C THR A 306 18.27 13.71 13.08
N VAL A 307 17.65 12.84 12.28
CA VAL A 307 16.37 13.10 11.61
C VAL A 307 15.28 12.44 12.44
N ASN A 308 14.51 13.24 13.15
CA ASN A 308 13.47 12.72 14.03
C ASN A 308 12.23 12.36 13.23
N ASP A 309 11.96 11.06 13.13
CA ASP A 309 10.85 10.43 12.41
C ASP A 309 10.81 10.78 10.91
N ALA A 310 11.76 10.24 10.15
CA ALA A 310 11.67 10.18 8.68
C ALA A 310 10.69 9.07 8.25
N HIS A 311 9.66 9.44 7.55
CA HIS A 311 8.62 8.54 7.04
C HIS A 311 8.65 8.53 5.50
N ASP A 312 9.33 7.55 4.81
CA ASP A 312 9.71 6.26 5.44
C ASP A 312 11.17 5.88 5.17
N TYR A 313 11.71 6.23 3.99
CA TYR A 313 13.07 5.93 3.59
C TYR A 313 13.78 7.21 3.18
N ALA A 314 14.76 7.62 3.96
CA ALA A 314 15.47 8.87 3.70
C ALA A 314 16.90 8.60 3.22
N GLN A 315 17.34 9.35 2.21
CA GLN A 315 18.73 9.41 1.78
C GLN A 315 19.28 10.80 2.08
N VAL A 316 20.50 10.84 2.61
CA VAL A 316 21.16 12.06 3.05
C VAL A 316 22.39 12.34 2.17
N PHE A 317 22.49 13.59 1.70
CA PHE A 317 23.60 14.06 0.86
C PHE A 317 24.18 15.35 1.43
N VAL A 318 25.50 15.50 1.34
CA VAL A 318 26.20 16.77 1.60
C VAL A 318 26.92 17.19 0.33
N ASP A 319 26.63 18.41 -0.17
CA ASP A 319 27.12 18.95 -1.44
C ASP A 319 26.95 17.96 -2.63
N GLY A 320 25.83 17.21 -2.63
CA GLY A 320 25.49 16.22 -3.64
C GLY A 320 26.17 14.86 -3.47
N LYS A 321 27.02 14.67 -2.45
CA LYS A 321 27.65 13.39 -2.12
C LYS A 321 26.76 12.60 -1.17
N TYR A 322 26.48 11.37 -1.52
CA TYR A 322 25.72 10.44 -0.68
C TYR A 322 26.48 10.15 0.64
N ILE A 323 25.79 10.33 1.75
CA ILE A 323 26.32 10.09 3.11
C ILE A 323 25.78 8.76 3.67
N GLY A 324 24.49 8.50 3.48
CA GLY A 324 23.85 7.30 4.01
C GLY A 324 22.33 7.37 3.88
N LYS A 325 21.68 6.35 4.42
CA LYS A 325 20.23 6.22 4.46
C LYS A 325 19.71 6.10 5.88
N LEU A 326 18.44 6.40 6.06
CA LEU A 326 17.67 6.15 7.27
C LEU A 326 16.41 5.37 6.88
N ASP A 327 16.27 4.18 7.41
CA ASP A 327 15.17 3.25 7.11
C ASP A 327 14.25 3.14 8.33
N ARG A 328 13.01 3.60 8.17
CA ARG A 328 12.00 3.57 9.24
C ARG A 328 11.74 2.15 9.76
N ARG A 329 11.83 1.11 8.92
CA ARG A 329 11.66 -0.29 9.33
C ARG A 329 12.61 -0.70 10.45
N ASN A 330 13.82 -0.13 10.44
CA ASN A 330 14.89 -0.42 11.40
C ASN A 330 14.94 0.59 12.55
N GLY A 331 14.08 1.63 12.54
CA GLY A 331 14.11 2.72 13.50
C GLY A 331 15.36 3.60 13.38
N GLU A 332 15.99 3.65 12.21
CA GLU A 332 17.20 4.43 11.95
C GLU A 332 16.89 5.94 11.98
N LYS A 333 17.65 6.71 12.75
CA LYS A 333 17.42 8.17 12.91
C LYS A 333 18.69 8.99 12.80
N GLN A 334 19.87 8.38 12.85
CA GLN A 334 21.13 9.11 12.95
C GLN A 334 22.13 8.71 11.87
N LEU A 335 22.87 9.71 11.39
CA LEU A 335 24.01 9.54 10.50
C LEU A 335 25.15 10.47 10.96
N VAL A 336 26.38 10.09 10.65
CA VAL A 336 27.57 10.92 10.88
C VAL A 336 27.85 11.70 9.61
N LEU A 337 27.77 13.03 9.69
CA LEU A 337 28.17 13.93 8.62
C LEU A 337 29.69 14.17 8.68
N PRO A 338 30.38 14.25 7.54
CA PRO A 338 31.79 14.63 7.50
C PRO A 338 31.99 16.11 7.88
N ALA A 339 33.23 16.47 8.20
CA ALA A 339 33.61 17.89 8.28
C ALA A 339 33.29 18.60 6.97
N CYS A 340 32.79 19.82 7.06
CA CYS A 340 32.41 20.63 5.89
C CYS A 340 32.52 22.12 6.18
N VAL A 341 32.59 22.92 5.12
CA VAL A 341 32.66 24.39 5.23
C VAL A 341 31.27 24.97 5.55
N LYS A 342 31.26 26.17 6.12
CA LYS A 342 30.02 26.92 6.34
C LYS A 342 29.29 27.12 5.00
N GLY A 343 28.00 26.82 4.98
CA GLY A 343 27.16 26.93 3.79
C GLY A 343 27.12 25.67 2.91
N SER A 344 27.83 24.58 3.29
CA SER A 344 27.66 23.30 2.62
C SER A 344 26.19 22.89 2.61
N ARG A 345 25.74 22.35 1.48
CA ARG A 345 24.34 22.01 1.23
C ARG A 345 24.03 20.64 1.83
N LEU A 346 23.04 20.59 2.69
CA LEU A 346 22.43 19.35 3.17
C LEU A 346 21.15 19.07 2.40
N ASP A 347 21.07 17.91 1.77
CA ASP A 347 19.86 17.39 1.13
C ASP A 347 19.39 16.12 1.85
N ILE A 348 18.11 16.05 2.21
CA ILE A 348 17.44 14.88 2.77
C ILE A 348 16.30 14.53 1.83
N LEU A 349 16.47 13.49 1.01
CA LEU A 349 15.45 12.96 0.12
C LEU A 349 14.67 11.88 0.85
N VAL A 350 13.39 12.09 1.09
CA VAL A 350 12.51 11.13 1.77
C VAL A 350 11.52 10.55 0.77
N GLU A 351 11.58 9.25 0.55
CA GLU A 351 10.56 8.51 -0.17
C GLU A 351 9.45 8.09 0.81
N ALA A 352 8.22 8.46 0.49
CA ALA A 352 7.04 7.98 1.18
C ALA A 352 6.64 6.61 0.64
N MET A 353 6.67 5.61 1.48
CA MET A 353 6.05 4.32 1.21
C MET A 353 4.56 4.34 1.62
N GLY A 354 3.86 3.22 1.51
CA GLY A 354 2.46 3.14 1.90
C GLY A 354 2.21 3.55 3.35
N ARG A 355 1.11 4.25 3.61
CA ARG A 355 0.66 4.51 4.97
C ARG A 355 0.14 3.24 5.61
N ILE A 356 0.28 3.16 6.93
CA ILE A 356 -0.23 2.04 7.71
C ILE A 356 -1.71 1.85 7.43
N ASN A 357 -2.09 0.59 7.12
CA ASN A 357 -3.43 0.23 6.67
C ASN A 357 -4.31 -0.39 7.75
N PHE A 358 -3.75 -0.88 8.85
CA PHE A 358 -4.46 -1.64 9.88
C PHE A 358 -4.11 -1.20 11.30
N GLY A 359 -5.09 -1.30 12.21
CA GLY A 359 -4.93 -0.96 13.61
C GLY A 359 -4.94 0.55 13.87
N ARG A 360 -4.56 0.96 15.08
CA ARG A 360 -4.67 2.35 15.53
C ARG A 360 -3.64 3.31 14.92
N ALA A 361 -2.61 2.79 14.28
CA ALA A 361 -1.53 3.58 13.70
C ALA A 361 -1.82 4.10 12.28
N ILE A 362 -3.04 3.98 11.79
CA ILE A 362 -3.44 4.38 10.42
C ILE A 362 -3.30 5.88 10.14
N LYS A 363 -3.23 6.73 11.17
CA LYS A 363 -2.95 8.16 11.01
C LYS A 363 -1.45 8.37 10.84
N ASP A 364 -0.94 8.03 9.66
CA ASP A 364 0.48 7.94 9.33
C ASP A 364 0.90 9.06 8.37
N PHE A 365 1.41 10.17 8.93
CA PHE A 365 1.94 11.29 8.15
C PHE A 365 3.25 10.91 7.44
N LYS A 366 3.54 11.55 6.30
CA LYS A 366 4.72 11.29 5.48
C LYS A 366 5.70 12.47 5.43
N GLY A 367 6.93 12.20 4.97
CA GLY A 367 8.04 13.12 5.01
C GLY A 367 8.76 13.11 6.37
N ILE A 368 9.32 14.22 6.78
CA ILE A 368 9.90 14.36 8.13
C ILE A 368 8.81 14.92 9.04
N THR A 369 8.39 14.12 10.03
CA THR A 369 7.20 14.43 10.85
C THR A 369 7.54 15.20 12.13
N LYS A 370 8.82 15.32 12.45
CA LYS A 370 9.34 16.11 13.57
C LYS A 370 10.44 17.06 13.10
N ASN A 371 11.53 17.20 13.84
CA ASN A 371 12.64 18.09 13.54
C ASN A 371 13.89 17.34 13.04
N VAL A 372 14.86 18.11 12.60
CA VAL A 372 16.22 17.63 12.26
C VAL A 372 17.23 18.38 13.12
N GLU A 373 18.03 17.62 13.84
CA GLU A 373 19.01 18.11 14.79
C GLU A 373 20.43 17.82 14.32
N LEU A 374 21.34 18.73 14.62
CA LEU A 374 22.76 18.57 14.43
C LEU A 374 23.47 18.64 15.78
N SER A 375 24.19 17.57 16.12
CA SER A 375 25.01 17.50 17.32
C SER A 375 26.49 17.61 16.94
N MET A 376 27.15 18.64 17.45
CA MET A 376 28.56 18.96 17.21
C MET A 376 29.32 18.90 18.54
N ASP A 377 30.58 18.48 18.50
CA ASP A 377 31.49 18.64 19.62
C ASP A 377 32.20 20.00 19.51
N ILE A 378 32.08 20.82 20.55
CA ILE A 378 32.79 22.10 20.65
C ILE A 378 33.65 22.07 21.92
N ASN A 379 34.94 21.80 21.74
CA ASN A 379 35.91 21.73 22.83
C ASN A 379 35.54 20.71 23.92
N GLY A 380 35.04 19.55 23.52
CA GLY A 380 34.64 18.47 24.44
C GLY A 380 33.22 18.59 25.00
N TYR A 381 32.44 19.58 24.54
CA TYR A 381 31.03 19.77 24.92
C TYR A 381 30.10 19.56 23.75
N PRO A 382 29.11 18.68 23.84
CA PRO A 382 28.11 18.51 22.78
C PRO A 382 27.20 19.72 22.69
N LEU A 383 27.13 20.33 21.51
CA LEU A 383 26.17 21.36 21.14
C LEU A 383 25.13 20.74 20.20
N VAL A 384 23.88 20.73 20.60
CA VAL A 384 22.76 20.28 19.76
C VAL A 384 21.96 21.49 19.30
N CYS A 385 21.67 21.56 18.01
CA CYS A 385 20.84 22.62 17.45
C CYS A 385 19.87 22.07 16.40
N ASP A 386 18.67 22.65 16.35
CA ASP A 386 17.72 22.39 15.28
C ASP A 386 18.18 23.04 13.97
N LEU A 387 18.16 22.30 12.89
CA LEU A 387 18.34 22.87 11.56
C LEU A 387 17.06 23.57 11.11
N LYS A 388 17.23 24.75 10.53
CA LYS A 388 16.17 25.67 10.12
C LYS A 388 16.35 26.14 8.69
N ASN A 389 15.38 26.95 8.20
CA ASN A 389 15.41 27.61 6.89
C ASN A 389 15.55 26.63 5.73
N TRP A 390 14.49 25.86 5.55
CA TRP A 390 14.40 24.78 4.56
C TRP A 390 13.88 25.29 3.21
N GLU A 391 14.46 24.77 2.15
CA GLU A 391 13.88 24.72 0.82
C GLU A 391 13.32 23.30 0.62
N VAL A 392 12.05 23.21 0.27
CA VAL A 392 11.33 21.95 0.17
C VAL A 392 10.83 21.76 -1.26
N PHE A 393 11.11 20.59 -1.84
CA PHE A 393 10.77 20.25 -3.22
C PHE A 393 9.84 19.04 -3.24
N ASN A 394 8.65 19.24 -3.78
CA ASN A 394 7.67 18.16 -3.96
C ASN A 394 8.01 17.36 -5.23
N ILE A 395 8.42 16.12 -5.07
CA ILE A 395 8.69 15.19 -6.16
C ILE A 395 7.51 14.24 -6.22
N GLU A 396 6.55 14.53 -7.10
CA GLU A 396 5.24 13.87 -7.09
C GLU A 396 5.28 12.42 -7.61
N ASP A 397 6.39 12.01 -8.21
CA ASP A 397 6.59 10.67 -8.78
C ASP A 397 5.46 10.26 -9.74
N THR A 398 4.97 11.22 -10.53
CA THR A 398 4.00 10.97 -11.61
C THR A 398 4.69 10.86 -12.97
N TYR A 399 4.05 10.17 -13.90
CA TYR A 399 4.58 10.05 -15.25
C TYR A 399 4.77 11.42 -15.92
N GLU A 400 3.81 12.34 -15.74
CA GLU A 400 3.85 13.70 -16.26
C GLU A 400 5.02 14.50 -15.70
N PHE A 401 5.30 14.36 -14.39
CA PHE A 401 6.44 14.98 -13.74
C PHE A 401 7.75 14.50 -14.38
N TYR A 402 7.89 13.19 -14.59
CA TYR A 402 9.10 12.62 -15.20
C TYR A 402 9.27 13.00 -16.66
N GLN A 403 8.19 13.09 -17.44
CA GLN A 403 8.26 13.54 -18.84
C GLN A 403 8.77 14.99 -18.97
N GLY A 404 8.55 15.83 -17.97
CA GLY A 404 9.05 17.20 -17.91
C GLY A 404 10.55 17.35 -17.59
N MET A 405 11.22 16.26 -17.21
CA MET A 405 12.65 16.30 -16.87
C MET A 405 13.57 16.37 -18.09
N LYS A 406 14.77 16.90 -17.87
CA LYS A 406 15.82 16.98 -18.89
C LYS A 406 16.64 15.70 -18.90
N PHE A 407 16.29 14.79 -19.79
CA PHE A 407 17.03 13.56 -20.00
C PHE A 407 18.33 13.79 -20.79
N GLN A 408 19.36 13.05 -20.42
CA GLN A 408 20.66 13.02 -21.09
C GLN A 408 21.04 11.56 -21.39
N PRO A 409 21.83 11.31 -22.44
CA PRO A 409 22.37 9.97 -22.67
C PRO A 409 23.16 9.47 -21.44
N ILE A 410 22.94 8.23 -21.01
CA ILE A 410 23.65 7.66 -19.85
C ILE A 410 25.18 7.71 -20.05
N GLU A 411 25.64 7.53 -21.28
CA GLU A 411 27.06 7.61 -21.64
C GLU A 411 27.69 8.97 -21.33
N SER A 412 26.92 10.05 -21.32
CA SER A 412 27.40 11.39 -20.95
C SER A 412 27.61 11.58 -19.45
N LEU A 413 27.15 10.65 -18.63
CA LEU A 413 27.22 10.67 -17.17
C LEU A 413 28.33 9.77 -16.60
N THR A 414 29.25 9.28 -17.44
CA THR A 414 30.31 8.32 -17.06
C THR A 414 31.19 8.80 -15.91
N ASP A 415 31.46 10.09 -15.80
CA ASP A 415 32.24 10.68 -14.72
C ASP A 415 31.55 10.57 -13.33
N ARG A 416 30.27 10.19 -13.34
CA ARG A 416 29.43 10.01 -12.15
C ARG A 416 29.12 8.54 -11.87
N LEU A 417 29.60 7.62 -12.70
CA LEU A 417 29.45 6.18 -12.49
C LEU A 417 30.11 5.77 -11.16
N GLY A 418 29.34 5.09 -10.33
CA GLY A 418 29.75 4.72 -8.98
C GLY A 418 29.36 5.71 -7.89
N GLN A 419 28.79 6.88 -8.24
CA GLN A 419 28.10 7.74 -7.30
C GLN A 419 26.63 7.33 -7.22
N ARG A 420 26.08 7.26 -6.02
CA ARG A 420 24.64 7.03 -5.83
C ARG A 420 23.89 8.32 -6.12
N ILE A 421 23.33 8.45 -7.31
CA ILE A 421 22.63 9.65 -7.77
C ILE A 421 21.17 9.26 -8.03
N PRO A 422 20.21 9.77 -7.23
CA PRO A 422 18.79 9.56 -7.53
C PRO A 422 18.45 10.15 -8.90
N GLY A 423 17.67 9.42 -9.69
CA GLY A 423 17.29 9.90 -11.02
C GLY A 423 16.26 9.05 -11.73
N VAL A 424 15.79 9.56 -12.83
CA VAL A 424 14.80 8.92 -13.67
C VAL A 424 15.47 8.34 -14.90
N TYR A 425 15.36 7.04 -15.06
CA TYR A 425 15.87 6.29 -16.21
C TYR A 425 14.75 6.06 -17.23
N ARG A 426 15.10 6.13 -18.52
CA ARG A 426 14.16 5.91 -19.61
C ARG A 426 14.75 4.98 -20.68
N ALA A 427 13.90 4.07 -21.17
CA ALA A 427 14.23 3.19 -22.27
C ALA A 427 13.02 2.94 -23.17
N LYS A 428 13.30 2.49 -24.40
CA LYS A 428 12.31 1.99 -25.34
C LYS A 428 12.57 0.51 -25.62
N PHE A 429 11.50 -0.26 -25.76
CA PHE A 429 11.57 -1.69 -26.07
C PHE A 429 10.50 -2.08 -27.08
N GLN A 430 10.71 -3.20 -27.78
CA GLN A 430 9.84 -3.65 -28.87
C GLN A 430 8.99 -4.84 -28.45
N VAL A 431 7.69 -4.77 -28.74
CA VAL A 431 6.74 -5.87 -28.55
C VAL A 431 6.12 -6.27 -29.88
N LYS A 432 6.28 -7.54 -30.26
CA LYS A 432 5.73 -8.06 -31.52
C LYS A 432 4.21 -8.28 -31.43
N LYS A 433 3.76 -8.88 -30.34
CA LYS A 433 2.35 -9.16 -30.06
C LYS A 433 2.10 -8.89 -28.57
N PRO A 434 1.33 -7.86 -28.24
CA PRO A 434 1.00 -7.54 -26.84
C PRO A 434 0.32 -8.72 -26.15
N SER A 435 0.78 -9.06 -24.97
CA SER A 435 0.20 -9.98 -24.01
C SER A 435 0.81 -9.71 -22.64
N ASP A 436 0.30 -10.34 -21.60
CA ASP A 436 0.81 -10.20 -20.23
C ASP A 436 2.29 -10.58 -20.16
N THR A 437 3.03 -9.91 -19.29
CA THR A 437 4.44 -10.19 -19.03
C THR A 437 4.85 -9.72 -17.64
N PHE A 438 6.08 -10.02 -17.24
CA PHE A 438 6.72 -9.55 -16.02
C PHE A 438 8.06 -8.92 -16.36
N LEU A 439 8.36 -7.76 -15.79
CA LEU A 439 9.66 -7.10 -15.92
C LEU A 439 10.50 -7.39 -14.68
N ASN A 440 11.73 -7.86 -14.90
CA ASN A 440 12.66 -8.20 -13.83
C ASN A 440 13.50 -6.98 -13.41
N PHE A 441 13.51 -6.68 -12.12
CA PHE A 441 14.25 -5.58 -11.50
C PHE A 441 15.24 -6.05 -10.43
N GLU A 442 15.63 -7.31 -10.42
CA GLU A 442 16.53 -7.91 -9.42
C GLU A 442 17.84 -7.13 -9.22
N THR A 443 18.33 -6.44 -10.25
CA THR A 443 19.58 -5.67 -10.19
C THR A 443 19.40 -4.17 -9.96
N TRP A 444 18.17 -3.72 -9.73
CA TRP A 444 17.85 -2.32 -9.44
C TRP A 444 17.87 -2.03 -7.94
N GLY A 445 18.00 -0.75 -7.59
CA GLY A 445 17.98 -0.29 -6.21
C GLY A 445 16.57 -0.21 -5.62
N LYS A 446 16.05 0.98 -5.49
CA LYS A 446 14.73 1.23 -4.89
C LYS A 446 14.03 2.35 -5.64
N GLY A 447 12.77 2.15 -6.00
CA GLY A 447 12.04 3.20 -6.71
C GLY A 447 10.68 2.82 -7.25
N LEU A 448 10.28 3.47 -8.34
CA LEU A 448 8.95 3.36 -8.96
C LEU A 448 9.07 3.17 -10.47
N VAL A 449 8.19 2.37 -11.04
CA VAL A 449 8.24 1.98 -12.46
C VAL A 449 6.95 2.35 -13.19
N TYR A 450 7.12 2.89 -14.41
CA TYR A 450 6.03 3.18 -15.36
C TYR A 450 6.28 2.47 -16.70
N VAL A 451 5.23 1.96 -17.31
CA VAL A 451 5.23 1.48 -18.70
C VAL A 451 4.12 2.18 -19.47
N ASN A 452 4.47 2.86 -20.56
CA ASN A 452 3.53 3.61 -21.40
C ASN A 452 2.64 4.59 -20.61
N GLY A 453 3.15 5.18 -19.54
CA GLY A 453 2.40 6.08 -18.66
C GLY A 453 1.60 5.40 -17.54
N TYR A 454 1.52 4.07 -17.52
CA TYR A 454 0.87 3.32 -16.45
C TYR A 454 1.85 3.02 -15.33
N ALA A 455 1.51 3.40 -14.09
CA ALA A 455 2.31 3.09 -12.91
C ALA A 455 2.21 1.60 -12.59
N LEU A 456 3.33 0.87 -12.68
CA LEU A 456 3.37 -0.55 -12.29
C LEU A 456 3.45 -0.70 -10.78
N GLY A 457 4.36 0.01 -10.15
CA GLY A 457 4.55 -0.07 -8.70
C GLY A 457 6.01 0.11 -8.29
N ARG A 458 6.25 -0.18 -7.01
CA ARG A 458 7.55 -0.04 -6.37
C ARG A 458 8.45 -1.22 -6.67
N ILE A 459 9.75 -0.94 -6.74
CA ILE A 459 10.83 -1.91 -6.75
C ILE A 459 11.74 -1.67 -5.55
N TRP A 460 12.38 -2.72 -5.05
CA TRP A 460 13.39 -2.64 -4.02
C TRP A 460 14.27 -3.90 -4.02
N GLU A 461 15.61 -3.72 -4.00
CA GLU A 461 16.60 -4.82 -4.04
C GLU A 461 16.44 -5.86 -2.92
N ILE A 462 15.80 -5.49 -1.82
CA ILE A 462 15.63 -6.40 -0.67
C ILE A 462 14.57 -7.48 -0.89
N GLY A 463 13.72 -7.38 -1.93
CA GLY A 463 12.64 -8.33 -2.17
C GLY A 463 11.59 -8.44 -1.07
N PRO A 464 10.76 -9.48 -1.09
CA PRO A 464 10.83 -10.68 -1.94
C PRO A 464 10.39 -10.45 -3.39
N GLN A 465 9.60 -9.39 -3.68
CA GLN A 465 9.17 -9.10 -5.03
C GLN A 465 10.32 -8.53 -5.87
N GLN A 466 10.72 -9.27 -6.92
CA GLN A 466 11.78 -8.87 -7.85
C GLN A 466 11.26 -8.60 -9.27
N THR A 467 9.99 -8.93 -9.54
CA THR A 467 9.36 -8.71 -10.84
C THR A 467 8.08 -7.92 -10.68
N LEU A 468 7.77 -7.08 -11.67
CA LEU A 468 6.50 -6.36 -11.74
C LEU A 468 5.65 -6.88 -12.89
N TYR A 469 4.38 -7.18 -12.61
CA TYR A 469 3.39 -7.59 -13.58
C TYR A 469 3.05 -6.44 -14.54
N VAL A 470 3.01 -6.74 -15.83
CA VAL A 470 2.60 -5.81 -16.90
C VAL A 470 1.43 -6.40 -17.66
N PRO A 471 0.21 -5.86 -17.51
CA PRO A 471 -0.95 -6.28 -18.28
C PRO A 471 -0.73 -6.06 -19.78
N GLY A 472 -1.05 -7.06 -20.60
CA GLY A 472 -0.91 -6.97 -22.04
C GLY A 472 -1.69 -5.83 -22.69
N CYS A 473 -2.79 -5.37 -22.07
CA CYS A 473 -3.57 -4.25 -22.54
C CYS A 473 -2.87 -2.88 -22.37
N TRP A 474 -1.81 -2.80 -21.57
CA TRP A 474 -0.98 -1.60 -21.43
C TRP A 474 0.19 -1.58 -22.43
N LEU A 475 0.44 -2.69 -23.12
CA LEU A 475 1.47 -2.82 -24.14
C LEU A 475 0.91 -2.51 -25.53
N LYS A 476 1.77 -1.95 -26.39
CA LYS A 476 1.48 -1.67 -27.79
C LYS A 476 2.28 -2.62 -28.70
N LYS A 477 1.73 -2.95 -29.85
CA LYS A 477 2.55 -3.58 -30.92
C LYS A 477 3.57 -2.56 -31.41
N GLY A 478 4.84 -2.94 -31.46
CA GLY A 478 5.94 -2.05 -31.79
C GLY A 478 6.61 -1.46 -30.57
N GLU A 479 6.92 -0.18 -30.64
CA GLU A 479 7.66 0.54 -29.59
C GLU A 479 6.82 0.81 -28.36
N ASN A 480 7.38 0.51 -27.17
CA ASN A 480 6.88 0.80 -25.86
C ASN A 480 7.94 1.56 -25.04
N GLU A 481 7.53 2.34 -24.10
CA GLU A 481 8.41 3.10 -23.21
C GLU A 481 8.35 2.56 -21.77
N ILE A 482 9.49 2.54 -21.11
CA ILE A 482 9.61 2.31 -19.67
C ILE A 482 10.32 3.49 -19.03
N VAL A 483 9.82 3.93 -17.90
CA VAL A 483 10.41 4.98 -17.05
C VAL A 483 10.58 4.41 -15.66
N VAL A 484 11.76 4.57 -15.08
CA VAL A 484 12.09 4.09 -13.72
C VAL A 484 12.68 5.24 -12.93
N PHE A 485 12.06 5.63 -11.85
CA PHE A 485 12.70 6.45 -10.84
C PHE A 485 13.46 5.53 -9.88
N ASP A 486 14.75 5.73 -9.74
CA ASP A 486 15.64 4.97 -8.86
C ASP A 486 16.35 5.94 -7.92
N ILE A 487 16.33 5.66 -6.60
CA ILE A 487 16.86 6.52 -5.54
C ILE A 487 18.12 5.96 -4.87
#